data_e38e53f1b3136b45389c037fffd06999
#
_entry.id   e38e53f1b3136b45389c037fffd06999
#
_cell.length_a   1.000
_cell.length_b   1.000
_cell.length_c   1.000
_cell.angle_alpha   90.00
_cell.angle_beta   90.00
_cell.angle_gamma   90.00
#
_symmetry.space_group_name_H-M   'P 1'
#
loop_
_entity.id
_entity.type
_entity.pdbx_description
1 polymer ?
#
loop_
_entity_poly.entity_id
_entity_poly.type
_entity_poly.pdbx_seq_one_letter_code
_entity_poly.pdbx_strand_id
1 'polypeptide(L)'
;MPLFKITDQKLSVLEQSNFVLEKSLQTLVESNLQTVFNCRLVKSEFPTGYQHSGRIDTLALSEDDNPVIIEYKKVESSELINQSLYYLAWMKDHQGDFEIAVQKALGNSIEVDWSEIRVICIAPNYKKYDLYAVQMMGANIELWSYHLFQNEFLYLEKVFQTGYAPLPADEDTAKNPVMVAAGKKAALTRATGVYSFEQHLEGKNQDLKEIAFAVQEFIVSLDSAIQEAPKKNYIAYKISQNIVCMEIQNQRVLLFLKLDPKEITNPPDNSRDMTDKGHYGTGDFEISIRNISDFEISKPYIEMAYRKIGA
;
A
#
# COMPACT_ATOMS: atom_id res chain seq x y z
N MET A 1 -20.01 13.62 -0.47
CA MET A 1 -19.64 14.10 0.90
C MET A 1 -19.38 15.61 0.80
N PRO A 2 -20.04 16.47 1.64
CA PRO A 2 -19.80 17.92 1.62
C PRO A 2 -18.46 18.23 2.32
N LEU A 3 -17.64 19.07 1.70
CA LEU A 3 -16.42 19.61 2.29
C LEU A 3 -16.64 21.10 2.61
N PHE A 4 -16.22 21.52 3.80
CA PHE A 4 -16.42 22.87 4.28
C PHE A 4 -15.09 23.56 4.57
N LYS A 5 -14.96 24.79 4.15
CA LYS A 5 -13.90 25.69 4.59
C LYS A 5 -14.33 26.41 5.86
N ILE A 6 -13.44 26.45 6.86
CA ILE A 6 -13.66 27.20 8.10
C ILE A 6 -12.92 28.53 7.97
N THR A 7 -13.65 29.64 8.08
CA THR A 7 -13.08 30.99 8.09
C THR A 7 -13.80 31.79 9.19
N ASP A 8 -13.07 32.29 10.18
CA ASP A 8 -13.62 33.06 11.30
C ASP A 8 -14.85 32.41 11.97
N GLN A 9 -14.72 31.10 12.29
CA GLN A 9 -15.78 30.25 12.88
C GLN A 9 -17.05 30.10 12.02
N LYS A 10 -17.01 30.47 10.74
CA LYS A 10 -18.09 30.25 9.78
C LYS A 10 -17.73 29.15 8.80
N LEU A 11 -18.74 28.37 8.43
CA LEU A 11 -18.59 27.31 7.44
C LEU A 11 -19.06 27.81 6.08
N SER A 12 -18.26 27.61 5.04
CA SER A 12 -18.66 27.75 3.64
C SER A 12 -18.46 26.42 2.92
N VAL A 13 -19.44 26.00 2.13
CA VAL A 13 -19.36 24.77 1.33
C VAL A 13 -18.35 24.99 0.20
N LEU A 14 -17.44 24.04 0.02
CA LEU A 14 -16.59 23.97 -1.16
C LEU A 14 -17.35 23.24 -2.28
N GLU A 15 -17.52 23.88 -3.40
CA GLU A 15 -18.22 23.30 -4.54
C GLU A 15 -17.40 22.17 -5.15
N GLN A 16 -18.07 21.03 -5.41
CA GLN A 16 -17.44 19.91 -6.08
C GLN A 16 -17.25 20.25 -7.56
N SER A 17 -16.06 19.98 -8.07
CA SER A 17 -15.68 20.06 -9.47
C SER A 17 -15.29 18.69 -10.01
N ASN A 18 -15.05 18.57 -11.30
CA ASN A 18 -14.66 17.32 -11.95
C ASN A 18 -13.52 17.56 -12.93
N PHE A 19 -12.70 16.56 -13.14
CA PHE A 19 -11.71 16.59 -14.22
C PHE A 19 -12.41 16.56 -15.58
N VAL A 20 -12.04 17.49 -16.46
CA VAL A 20 -12.57 17.56 -17.82
C VAL A 20 -12.14 16.33 -18.62
N LEU A 21 -10.90 15.92 -18.48
CA LEU A 21 -10.30 14.76 -19.13
C LEU A 21 -9.75 13.77 -18.11
N GLU A 22 -9.89 12.46 -18.38
CA GLU A 22 -9.25 11.39 -17.61
C GLU A 22 -7.73 11.57 -17.55
N LYS A 23 -7.15 12.00 -18.68
CA LYS A 23 -5.73 12.32 -18.80
C LYS A 23 -5.26 13.42 -17.83
N SER A 24 -6.13 14.36 -17.47
CA SER A 24 -5.78 15.40 -16.50
C SER A 24 -5.61 14.84 -15.10
N LEU A 25 -6.49 13.91 -14.68
CA LEU A 25 -6.37 13.19 -13.43
C LEU A 25 -5.09 12.34 -13.43
N GLN A 26 -4.86 11.54 -14.48
CA GLN A 26 -3.66 10.72 -14.64
C GLN A 26 -2.39 11.57 -14.53
N THR A 27 -2.29 12.66 -15.28
CA THR A 27 -1.10 13.53 -15.28
C THR A 27 -0.84 14.13 -13.89
N LEU A 28 -1.91 14.55 -13.19
CA LEU A 28 -1.78 15.08 -11.83
C LEU A 28 -1.23 14.03 -10.87
N VAL A 29 -1.78 12.82 -10.89
CA VAL A 29 -1.32 11.72 -10.02
C VAL A 29 0.10 11.28 -10.39
N GLU A 30 0.40 11.09 -11.68
CA GLU A 30 1.74 10.70 -12.16
C GLU A 30 2.83 11.70 -11.73
N SER A 31 2.52 13.00 -11.79
CA SER A 31 3.45 14.05 -11.35
C SER A 31 3.67 14.10 -9.84
N ASN A 32 2.81 13.43 -9.08
CA ASN A 32 2.83 13.43 -7.61
C ASN A 32 2.81 12.01 -7.01
N LEU A 33 3.24 10.99 -7.77
CA LEU A 33 3.20 9.59 -7.34
C LEU A 33 3.94 9.35 -6.02
N GLN A 34 5.08 10.04 -5.83
CA GLN A 34 5.84 9.95 -4.59
C GLN A 34 5.05 10.48 -3.40
N THR A 35 4.30 11.58 -3.58
CA THR A 35 3.50 12.18 -2.51
C THR A 35 2.25 11.34 -2.20
N VAL A 36 1.57 10.82 -3.24
CA VAL A 36 0.26 10.16 -3.09
C VAL A 36 0.42 8.70 -2.66
N PHE A 37 1.27 7.93 -3.36
CA PHE A 37 1.38 6.49 -3.20
C PHE A 37 2.79 6.00 -2.85
N ASN A 38 3.73 6.92 -2.66
CA ASN A 38 5.17 6.65 -2.48
C ASN A 38 5.72 5.71 -3.57
N CYS A 39 5.27 5.93 -4.80
CA CYS A 39 5.69 5.16 -5.96
C CYS A 39 6.58 5.99 -6.89
N ARG A 40 7.46 5.30 -7.61
CA ARG A 40 8.31 5.89 -8.65
C ARG A 40 7.71 5.58 -10.02
N LEU A 41 7.51 6.60 -10.86
CA LEU A 41 6.99 6.42 -12.21
C LEU A 41 7.97 5.62 -13.06
N VAL A 42 7.51 4.52 -13.64
CA VAL A 42 8.27 3.72 -14.61
C VAL A 42 7.89 4.13 -16.03
N LYS A 43 6.59 4.16 -16.34
CA LYS A 43 6.12 4.51 -17.68
C LYS A 43 4.65 4.93 -17.66
N SER A 44 4.34 6.03 -18.33
CA SER A 44 2.97 6.44 -18.68
C SER A 44 2.58 5.79 -20.00
N GLU A 45 1.31 5.39 -20.14
CA GLU A 45 0.74 4.85 -21.37
C GLU A 45 1.56 3.68 -21.95
N PHE A 46 1.78 2.64 -21.14
CA PHE A 46 2.61 1.50 -21.53
C PHE A 46 1.83 0.53 -22.45
N PRO A 47 2.26 0.31 -23.71
CA PRO A 47 1.59 -0.63 -24.60
C PRO A 47 1.88 -2.08 -24.20
N THR A 48 0.85 -2.92 -24.12
CA THR A 48 0.96 -4.35 -23.77
C THR A 48 1.28 -5.26 -24.97
N GLY A 49 1.64 -4.67 -26.10
CA GLY A 49 2.00 -5.40 -27.31
C GLY A 49 0.80 -5.82 -28.16
N TYR A 50 1.11 -6.40 -29.34
CA TYR A 50 0.10 -6.70 -30.37
C TYR A 50 -0.93 -7.76 -29.94
N GLN A 51 -0.50 -8.77 -29.18
CA GLN A 51 -1.40 -9.85 -28.75
C GLN A 51 -2.43 -9.41 -27.73
N HIS A 52 -2.03 -8.55 -26.78
CA HIS A 52 -2.90 -8.04 -25.73
C HIS A 52 -3.63 -6.75 -26.14
N SER A 53 -3.13 -6.04 -27.16
CA SER A 53 -3.76 -4.85 -27.75
C SER A 53 -4.27 -3.81 -26.76
N GLY A 54 -3.64 -3.74 -25.56
CA GLY A 54 -3.99 -2.82 -24.48
C GLY A 54 -2.90 -1.78 -24.22
N ARG A 55 -3.22 -0.85 -23.35
CA ARG A 55 -2.30 0.18 -22.90
C ARG A 55 -2.57 0.47 -21.43
N ILE A 56 -1.59 0.17 -20.59
CA ILE A 56 -1.64 0.45 -19.16
C ILE A 56 -1.44 1.95 -18.97
N ASP A 57 -2.35 2.60 -18.24
CA ASP A 57 -2.30 4.05 -18.04
C ASP A 57 -1.01 4.46 -17.32
N THR A 58 -0.69 3.83 -16.20
CA THR A 58 0.53 4.12 -15.43
C THR A 58 1.18 2.85 -14.92
N LEU A 59 2.45 2.64 -15.29
CA LEU A 59 3.34 1.68 -14.64
C LEU A 59 4.22 2.41 -13.64
N ALA A 60 4.31 1.88 -12.45
CA ALA A 60 5.15 2.42 -11.38
C ALA A 60 5.84 1.30 -10.59
N LEU A 61 6.78 1.68 -9.75
CA LEU A 61 7.45 0.81 -8.80
C LEU A 61 7.17 1.36 -7.39
N SER A 62 6.72 0.50 -6.48
CA SER A 62 6.44 0.90 -5.10
C SER A 62 7.72 1.25 -4.33
N GLU A 63 7.56 1.75 -3.12
CA GLU A 63 8.69 1.99 -2.20
C GLU A 63 9.40 0.69 -1.79
N ASP A 64 8.72 -0.45 -1.87
CA ASP A 64 9.24 -1.79 -1.57
C ASP A 64 9.72 -2.53 -2.85
N ASP A 65 9.93 -1.81 -3.95
CA ASP A 65 10.35 -2.33 -5.27
C ASP A 65 9.36 -3.32 -5.91
N ASN A 66 8.09 -3.33 -5.50
CA ASN A 66 7.06 -4.14 -6.13
C ASN A 66 6.46 -3.43 -7.36
N PRO A 67 6.07 -4.18 -8.41
CA PRO A 67 5.35 -3.63 -9.55
C PRO A 67 4.01 -3.01 -9.17
N VAL A 68 3.69 -1.86 -9.75
CA VAL A 68 2.43 -1.16 -9.54
C VAL A 68 1.78 -0.82 -10.88
N ILE A 69 0.50 -1.16 -11.02
CA ILE A 69 -0.37 -0.75 -12.12
C ILE A 69 -1.37 0.26 -11.56
N ILE A 70 -1.53 1.40 -12.22
CA ILE A 70 -2.56 2.39 -11.85
C ILE A 70 -3.41 2.68 -13.07
N GLU A 71 -4.72 2.54 -12.91
CA GLU A 71 -5.73 2.79 -13.94
C GLU A 71 -6.71 3.86 -13.44
N TYR A 72 -7.16 4.71 -14.36
CA TYR A 72 -8.00 5.85 -14.05
C TYR A 72 -9.32 5.81 -14.79
N LYS A 73 -10.38 6.33 -14.17
CA LYS A 73 -11.63 6.69 -14.83
C LYS A 73 -12.16 7.99 -14.28
N LYS A 74 -12.65 8.85 -15.16
CA LYS A 74 -13.32 10.10 -14.77
C LYS A 74 -14.81 9.92 -14.47
N VAL A 75 -15.36 8.75 -14.76
CA VAL A 75 -16.74 8.35 -14.49
C VAL A 75 -16.78 7.00 -13.83
N GLU A 76 -17.87 6.69 -13.14
CA GLU A 76 -18.08 5.35 -12.60
C GLU A 76 -18.09 4.31 -13.73
N SER A 77 -17.26 3.28 -13.63
CA SER A 77 -17.14 2.24 -14.64
C SER A 77 -16.70 0.89 -14.04
N SER A 78 -17.55 -0.14 -14.22
CA SER A 78 -17.20 -1.51 -13.85
C SER A 78 -16.14 -2.13 -14.77
N GLU A 79 -15.89 -1.54 -15.95
CA GLU A 79 -14.83 -1.98 -16.88
C GLU A 79 -13.43 -1.77 -16.31
N LEU A 80 -13.25 -0.78 -15.43
CA LEU A 80 -11.98 -0.46 -14.82
C LEU A 80 -11.37 -1.69 -14.11
N ILE A 81 -12.17 -2.44 -13.36
CA ILE A 81 -11.70 -3.63 -12.64
C ILE A 81 -11.32 -4.74 -13.62
N ASN A 82 -12.15 -5.00 -14.64
CA ASN A 82 -11.85 -6.03 -15.64
C ASN A 82 -10.58 -5.68 -16.45
N GLN A 83 -10.40 -4.42 -16.81
CA GLN A 83 -9.21 -3.90 -17.47
C GLN A 83 -7.97 -4.08 -16.60
N SER A 84 -8.06 -3.74 -15.32
CA SER A 84 -6.98 -3.90 -14.36
C SER A 84 -6.57 -5.36 -14.16
N LEU A 85 -7.53 -6.28 -14.10
CA LEU A 85 -7.25 -7.72 -14.04
C LEU A 85 -6.55 -8.24 -15.30
N TYR A 86 -6.95 -7.74 -16.46
CA TYR A 86 -6.31 -8.07 -17.72
C TYR A 86 -4.85 -7.64 -17.75
N TYR A 87 -4.56 -6.42 -17.27
CA TYR A 87 -3.19 -5.93 -17.16
C TYR A 87 -2.38 -6.63 -16.07
N LEU A 88 -3.03 -7.04 -14.97
CA LEU A 88 -2.39 -7.85 -13.94
C LEU A 88 -1.95 -9.23 -14.52
N ALA A 89 -2.78 -9.85 -15.35
CA ALA A 89 -2.43 -11.10 -16.03
C ALA A 89 -1.23 -10.86 -16.97
N TRP A 90 -1.28 -9.80 -17.77
CA TRP A 90 -0.17 -9.41 -18.65
C TRP A 90 1.13 -9.22 -17.87
N MET A 91 1.10 -8.49 -16.76
CA MET A 91 2.27 -8.21 -15.93
C MET A 91 2.94 -9.50 -15.41
N LYS A 92 2.13 -10.50 -15.00
CA LYS A 92 2.64 -11.80 -14.54
C LYS A 92 3.36 -12.58 -15.62
N ASP A 93 2.89 -12.47 -16.87
CA ASP A 93 3.44 -13.20 -18.02
C ASP A 93 4.61 -12.44 -18.68
N HIS A 94 4.78 -11.13 -18.42
CA HIS A 94 5.74 -10.24 -19.08
C HIS A 94 6.67 -9.53 -18.09
N GLN A 95 7.13 -10.25 -17.07
CA GLN A 95 8.02 -9.70 -16.04
C GLN A 95 9.27 -9.04 -16.62
N GLY A 96 9.92 -9.67 -17.60
CA GLY A 96 11.11 -9.13 -18.26
C GLY A 96 10.87 -7.81 -18.99
N ASP A 97 9.68 -7.60 -19.57
CA ASP A 97 9.33 -6.33 -20.23
C ASP A 97 9.20 -5.21 -19.20
N PHE A 98 8.63 -5.50 -18.02
CA PHE A 98 8.55 -4.57 -16.92
C PHE A 98 9.93 -4.24 -16.34
N GLU A 99 10.79 -5.25 -16.10
CA GLU A 99 12.16 -5.04 -15.60
C GLU A 99 12.99 -4.16 -16.54
N ILE A 100 12.88 -4.38 -17.86
CA ILE A 100 13.52 -3.53 -18.87
C ILE A 100 12.99 -2.09 -18.78
N ALA A 101 11.69 -1.92 -18.56
CA ALA A 101 11.10 -0.58 -18.39
C ALA A 101 11.61 0.10 -17.11
N VAL A 102 11.71 -0.63 -16.01
CA VAL A 102 12.28 -0.15 -14.73
C VAL A 102 13.73 0.29 -14.92
N GLN A 103 14.56 -0.57 -15.52
CA GLN A 103 15.98 -0.24 -15.77
C GLN A 103 16.16 1.02 -16.61
N LYS A 104 15.32 1.19 -17.64
CA LYS A 104 15.36 2.38 -18.50
C LYS A 104 14.93 3.66 -17.77
N ALA A 105 13.96 3.57 -16.87
CA ALA A 105 13.38 4.73 -16.19
C ALA A 105 14.13 5.12 -14.92
N LEU A 106 14.57 4.12 -14.13
CA LEU A 106 15.05 4.31 -12.78
C LEU A 106 16.52 3.87 -12.58
N GLY A 107 17.11 3.20 -13.58
CA GLY A 107 18.51 2.74 -13.54
C GLY A 107 18.67 1.24 -13.27
N ASN A 108 19.87 0.73 -13.57
CA ASN A 108 20.15 -0.72 -13.58
C ASN A 108 20.42 -1.33 -12.20
N SER A 109 20.45 -0.54 -11.13
CA SER A 109 20.73 -1.03 -9.77
C SER A 109 19.49 -1.50 -9.01
N ILE A 110 18.30 -1.37 -9.61
CA ILE A 110 17.06 -1.71 -8.97
C ILE A 110 16.71 -3.16 -9.32
N GLU A 111 16.50 -3.98 -8.30
CA GLU A 111 15.96 -5.33 -8.40
C GLU A 111 14.48 -5.30 -8.06
N VAL A 112 13.64 -5.76 -8.99
CA VAL A 112 12.18 -5.77 -8.83
C VAL A 112 11.80 -6.91 -7.89
N ASP A 113 11.04 -6.60 -6.85
CA ASP A 113 10.45 -7.59 -5.94
C ASP A 113 9.08 -8.05 -6.47
N TRP A 114 9.04 -9.27 -7.00
CA TRP A 114 7.85 -9.90 -7.54
C TRP A 114 6.97 -10.61 -6.50
N SER A 115 7.26 -10.46 -5.22
CA SER A 115 6.45 -11.04 -4.14
C SER A 115 5.00 -10.53 -4.16
N GLU A 116 4.80 -9.32 -4.69
CA GLU A 116 3.50 -8.67 -4.79
C GLU A 116 3.41 -7.87 -6.11
N ILE A 117 2.22 -7.83 -6.72
CA ILE A 117 1.87 -6.86 -7.76
C ILE A 117 0.69 -6.06 -7.23
N ARG A 118 0.87 -4.75 -7.10
CA ARG A 118 -0.14 -3.84 -6.59
C ARG A 118 -0.94 -3.24 -7.75
N VAL A 119 -2.26 -3.27 -7.67
CA VAL A 119 -3.15 -2.65 -8.66
C VAL A 119 -3.98 -1.59 -7.99
N ILE A 120 -3.91 -0.36 -8.49
CA ILE A 120 -4.62 0.81 -7.98
C ILE A 120 -5.63 1.27 -9.03
N CYS A 121 -6.91 1.24 -8.70
CA CYS A 121 -7.98 1.77 -9.53
C CYS A 121 -8.45 3.09 -8.94
N ILE A 122 -8.48 4.15 -9.74
CA ILE A 122 -8.90 5.50 -9.30
C ILE A 122 -10.11 5.94 -10.12
N ALA A 123 -11.27 6.11 -9.46
CA ALA A 123 -12.52 6.55 -10.09
C ALA A 123 -13.33 7.44 -9.11
N PRO A 124 -14.31 8.23 -9.59
CA PRO A 124 -15.11 9.06 -8.67
C PRO A 124 -16.00 8.23 -7.74
N ASN A 125 -16.47 7.06 -8.20
CA ASN A 125 -17.32 6.14 -7.43
C ASN A 125 -17.17 4.72 -7.96
N TYR A 126 -17.61 3.74 -7.14
CA TYR A 126 -17.69 2.32 -7.48
C TYR A 126 -19.08 1.78 -7.16
N LYS A 127 -19.59 0.87 -7.99
CA LYS A 127 -20.84 0.18 -7.70
C LYS A 127 -20.64 -0.83 -6.58
N LYS A 128 -21.69 -1.05 -5.81
CA LYS A 128 -21.67 -2.06 -4.75
C LYS A 128 -21.24 -3.45 -5.26
N TYR A 129 -21.67 -3.81 -6.47
CA TYR A 129 -21.28 -5.10 -7.09
C TYR A 129 -19.78 -5.18 -7.43
N ASP A 130 -19.15 -4.06 -7.79
CA ASP A 130 -17.73 -3.99 -8.09
C ASP A 130 -16.90 -4.27 -6.84
N LEU A 131 -17.34 -3.74 -5.67
CA LEU A 131 -16.70 -3.99 -4.38
C LEU A 131 -16.72 -5.48 -4.02
N TYR A 132 -17.89 -6.14 -4.18
CA TYR A 132 -18.00 -7.58 -3.92
C TYR A 132 -17.19 -8.41 -4.94
N ALA A 133 -17.17 -8.02 -6.22
CA ALA A 133 -16.40 -8.72 -7.23
C ALA A 133 -14.91 -8.71 -6.89
N VAL A 134 -14.34 -7.56 -6.55
CA VAL A 134 -12.93 -7.43 -6.15
C VAL A 134 -12.63 -8.28 -4.92
N GLN A 135 -13.53 -8.31 -3.94
CA GLN A 135 -13.39 -9.14 -2.73
C GLN A 135 -13.26 -10.63 -3.06
N MET A 136 -14.00 -11.11 -4.04
CA MET A 136 -14.00 -12.52 -4.43
C MET A 136 -12.83 -12.91 -5.35
N MET A 137 -12.20 -11.95 -6.03
CA MET A 137 -11.13 -12.21 -7.01
C MET A 137 -9.80 -12.61 -6.37
N GLY A 138 -9.55 -12.22 -5.12
CA GLY A 138 -8.32 -12.54 -4.39
C GLY A 138 -7.04 -11.94 -4.99
N ALA A 139 -7.17 -10.93 -5.85
CA ALA A 139 -6.06 -10.14 -6.37
C ALA A 139 -5.82 -8.93 -5.45
N ASN A 140 -4.59 -8.43 -5.41
CA ASN A 140 -4.27 -7.21 -4.66
C ASN A 140 -4.70 -5.97 -5.46
N ILE A 141 -6.00 -5.67 -5.40
CA ILE A 141 -6.62 -4.53 -6.08
C ILE A 141 -7.12 -3.55 -5.03
N GLU A 142 -6.69 -2.32 -5.13
CA GLU A 142 -7.13 -1.20 -4.32
C GLU A 142 -8.10 -0.34 -5.13
N LEU A 143 -9.26 -0.04 -4.56
CA LEU A 143 -10.22 0.89 -5.15
C LEU A 143 -10.16 2.20 -4.39
N TRP A 144 -9.84 3.28 -5.12
CA TRP A 144 -9.72 4.63 -4.58
C TRP A 144 -10.76 5.54 -5.21
N SER A 145 -11.63 6.13 -4.39
CA SER A 145 -12.51 7.20 -4.87
C SER A 145 -11.80 8.54 -4.81
N TYR A 146 -12.08 9.40 -5.80
CA TYR A 146 -11.57 10.76 -5.76
C TYR A 146 -12.70 11.79 -5.79
N HIS A 147 -12.48 12.92 -5.12
CA HIS A 147 -13.34 14.09 -5.19
C HIS A 147 -12.48 15.34 -5.38
N LEU A 148 -12.81 16.15 -6.38
CA LEU A 148 -12.15 17.41 -6.65
C LEU A 148 -13.05 18.56 -6.16
N PHE A 149 -12.51 19.51 -5.41
CA PHE A 149 -13.24 20.68 -4.92
C PHE A 149 -12.56 21.96 -5.41
N GLN A 150 -13.34 22.84 -6.03
CA GLN A 150 -12.88 24.14 -6.55
C GLN A 150 -11.65 24.09 -7.48
N ASN A 151 -11.31 22.91 -8.03
CA ASN A 151 -10.09 22.63 -8.76
C ASN A 151 -8.78 22.86 -7.95
N GLU A 152 -8.86 22.91 -6.62
CA GLU A 152 -7.74 23.20 -5.73
C GLU A 152 -7.49 22.06 -4.74
N PHE A 153 -8.55 21.36 -4.31
CA PHE A 153 -8.44 20.29 -3.31
C PHE A 153 -8.82 18.95 -3.93
N LEU A 154 -7.89 18.02 -3.92
CA LEU A 154 -8.13 16.63 -4.31
C LEU A 154 -8.22 15.78 -3.03
N TYR A 155 -9.38 15.16 -2.82
CA TYR A 155 -9.58 14.16 -1.78
C TYR A 155 -9.54 12.77 -2.40
N LEU A 156 -8.72 11.90 -1.85
CA LEU A 156 -8.60 10.50 -2.24
C LEU A 156 -8.96 9.63 -1.03
N GLU A 157 -9.88 8.70 -1.24
CA GLU A 157 -10.34 7.77 -0.23
C GLU A 157 -10.22 6.33 -0.72
N LYS A 158 -9.54 5.48 0.07
CA LYS A 158 -9.49 4.06 -0.20
C LYS A 158 -10.81 3.41 0.22
N VAL A 159 -11.64 3.09 -0.75
CA VAL A 159 -12.99 2.55 -0.50
C VAL A 159 -12.99 1.03 -0.38
N PHE A 160 -12.00 0.36 -0.92
CA PHE A 160 -11.86 -1.08 -0.83
C PHE A 160 -10.42 -1.53 -1.03
N GLN A 161 -10.04 -2.52 -0.25
CA GLN A 161 -8.81 -3.27 -0.41
C GLN A 161 -9.08 -4.74 -0.05
N THR A 162 -8.56 -5.65 -0.87
CA THR A 162 -8.55 -7.07 -0.52
C THR A 162 -7.50 -7.28 0.58
N GLY A 163 -7.94 -7.25 1.83
CA GLY A 163 -7.09 -7.70 2.94
C GLY A 163 -6.90 -9.22 2.87
N TYR A 164 -5.74 -9.70 3.25
CA TYR A 164 -5.47 -11.12 3.54
C TYR A 164 -6.19 -11.52 4.85
N ALA A 165 -7.51 -11.38 4.94
CA ALA A 165 -8.25 -12.06 5.98
C ALA A 165 -8.43 -13.51 5.52
N PRO A 166 -7.87 -14.51 6.22
CA PRO A 166 -8.30 -15.87 6.00
C PRO A 166 -9.79 -15.90 6.27
N LEU A 167 -10.58 -16.33 5.28
CA LEU A 167 -11.99 -16.64 5.51
C LEU A 167 -12.04 -17.60 6.70
N PRO A 168 -12.86 -17.34 7.73
CA PRO A 168 -13.05 -18.29 8.80
C PRO A 168 -13.41 -19.62 8.16
N ALA A 169 -12.72 -20.66 8.56
CA ALA A 169 -13.06 -22.02 8.14
C ALA A 169 -14.38 -22.39 8.80
N ASP A 170 -15.50 -22.10 8.14
CA ASP A 170 -16.79 -22.67 8.49
C ASP A 170 -16.74 -24.16 8.22
N GLU A 171 -16.71 -24.93 9.28
CA GLU A 171 -16.58 -26.38 9.26
C GLU A 171 -17.83 -27.12 8.78
N ASP A 172 -18.94 -26.47 8.40
CA ASP A 172 -20.17 -27.19 8.03
C ASP A 172 -20.98 -26.49 6.93
N THR A 173 -20.51 -26.56 5.70
CA THR A 173 -21.40 -26.58 4.53
C THR A 173 -20.73 -27.32 3.39
N ALA A 174 -21.46 -28.24 2.75
CA ALA A 174 -21.03 -29.04 1.60
C ALA A 174 -20.67 -28.11 0.41
N LYS A 175 -19.45 -27.58 0.42
CA LYS A 175 -18.92 -26.71 -0.63
C LYS A 175 -18.54 -27.57 -1.84
N ASN A 176 -18.89 -27.09 -3.05
CA ASN A 176 -18.50 -27.72 -4.30
C ASN A 176 -16.99 -28.02 -4.30
N PRO A 177 -16.55 -29.29 -4.50
CA PRO A 177 -15.15 -29.70 -4.45
C PRO A 177 -14.23 -28.90 -5.39
N VAL A 178 -14.75 -28.43 -6.52
CA VAL A 178 -14.04 -27.61 -7.51
C VAL A 178 -13.74 -26.21 -6.93
N MET A 179 -14.69 -25.60 -6.19
CA MET A 179 -14.47 -24.29 -5.55
C MET A 179 -13.54 -24.42 -4.35
N VAL A 180 -13.58 -25.52 -3.61
CA VAL A 180 -12.63 -25.80 -2.52
C VAL A 180 -11.22 -26.00 -3.07
N ALA A 181 -11.08 -26.72 -4.19
CA ALA A 181 -9.79 -26.92 -4.88
C ALA A 181 -9.24 -25.60 -5.45
N ALA A 182 -10.10 -24.77 -6.06
CA ALA A 182 -9.73 -23.43 -6.54
C ALA A 182 -9.32 -22.50 -5.36
N GLY A 183 -10.04 -22.53 -4.26
CA GLY A 183 -9.70 -21.79 -3.04
C GLY A 183 -8.39 -22.26 -2.41
N LYS A 184 -8.14 -23.58 -2.35
CA LYS A 184 -6.87 -24.15 -1.90
C LYS A 184 -5.72 -23.82 -2.84
N LYS A 185 -5.93 -23.84 -4.16
CA LYS A 185 -4.93 -23.44 -5.16
C LYS A 185 -4.62 -21.95 -5.07
N ALA A 186 -5.63 -21.08 -4.87
CA ALA A 186 -5.46 -19.67 -4.61
C ALA A 186 -4.72 -19.41 -3.29
N ALA A 187 -5.03 -20.18 -2.23
CA ALA A 187 -4.32 -20.10 -0.95
C ALA A 187 -2.87 -20.60 -1.07
N LEU A 188 -2.61 -21.64 -1.86
CA LEU A 188 -1.26 -22.16 -2.11
C LEU A 188 -0.43 -21.20 -2.96
N THR A 189 -1.05 -20.55 -3.96
CA THR A 189 -0.40 -19.50 -4.77
C THR A 189 -0.11 -18.24 -3.92
N ARG A 190 -0.92 -17.99 -2.89
CA ARG A 190 -0.65 -16.97 -1.86
C ARG A 190 0.50 -17.38 -0.94
N ALA A 191 0.68 -18.67 -0.66
CA ALA A 191 1.71 -19.18 0.26
C ALA A 191 3.10 -19.34 -0.38
N THR A 192 3.23 -19.36 -1.70
CA THR A 192 4.49 -19.60 -2.42
C THR A 192 5.33 -18.35 -2.70
N GLY A 193 5.08 -17.25 -2.02
CA GLY A 193 5.86 -16.02 -2.13
C GLY A 193 5.67 -15.10 -0.94
N VAL A 194 5.01 -15.57 0.12
CA VAL A 194 4.56 -14.70 1.21
C VAL A 194 5.38 -14.96 2.47
N TYR A 195 6.16 -13.97 2.87
CA TYR A 195 6.70 -13.89 4.22
C TYR A 195 5.54 -13.66 5.20
N SER A 196 5.66 -14.24 6.43
CA SER A 196 4.67 -14.00 7.48
C SER A 196 5.30 -13.34 8.69
N PHE A 197 4.46 -12.72 9.53
CA PHE A 197 4.89 -12.14 10.79
C PHE A 197 5.58 -13.20 11.68
N GLU A 198 5.03 -14.43 11.72
CA GLU A 198 5.56 -15.53 12.50
C GLU A 198 6.98 -15.95 12.08
N GLN A 199 7.29 -15.88 10.77
CA GLN A 199 8.63 -16.16 10.26
C GLN A 199 9.67 -15.18 10.82
N HIS A 200 9.32 -13.91 10.99
CA HIS A 200 10.19 -12.92 11.62
C HIS A 200 10.41 -13.16 13.11
N LEU A 201 9.51 -13.93 13.76
CA LEU A 201 9.62 -14.32 15.17
C LEU A 201 10.36 -15.63 15.39
N GLU A 202 10.70 -16.39 14.34
CA GLU A 202 11.44 -17.64 14.46
C GLU A 202 12.79 -17.43 15.15
N GLY A 203 13.09 -18.27 16.13
CA GLY A 203 14.35 -18.20 16.89
C GLY A 203 14.47 -17.00 17.84
N LYS A 204 13.45 -16.17 18.00
CA LYS A 204 13.46 -15.04 18.95
C LYS A 204 13.03 -15.48 20.35
N ASN A 205 13.56 -14.80 21.38
CA ASN A 205 13.15 -15.07 22.76
C ASN A 205 11.71 -14.58 23.04
N GLN A 206 11.12 -15.03 24.15
CA GLN A 206 9.71 -14.75 24.46
C GLN A 206 9.45 -13.26 24.70
N ASP A 207 10.31 -12.56 25.42
CA ASP A 207 10.15 -11.13 25.73
C ASP A 207 10.11 -10.29 24.44
N LEU A 208 10.99 -10.63 23.47
CA LEU A 208 11.03 -9.93 22.19
C LEU A 208 9.80 -10.21 21.33
N LYS A 209 9.25 -11.44 21.39
CA LYS A 209 8.00 -11.77 20.73
C LYS A 209 6.83 -10.98 21.30
N GLU A 210 6.74 -10.84 22.62
CA GLU A 210 5.72 -10.06 23.30
C GLU A 210 5.80 -8.58 22.92
N ILE A 211 7.01 -8.01 22.83
CA ILE A 211 7.22 -6.66 22.35
C ILE A 211 6.75 -6.52 20.89
N ALA A 212 7.15 -7.44 20.02
CA ALA A 212 6.78 -7.38 18.60
C ALA A 212 5.27 -7.48 18.40
N PHE A 213 4.56 -8.34 19.13
CA PHE A 213 3.10 -8.44 19.12
C PHE A 213 2.44 -7.15 19.65
N ALA A 214 2.95 -6.58 20.75
CA ALA A 214 2.41 -5.34 21.28
C ALA A 214 2.55 -4.17 20.30
N VAL A 215 3.68 -4.08 19.60
CA VAL A 215 3.91 -3.09 18.53
C VAL A 215 2.94 -3.31 17.36
N GLN A 216 2.82 -4.55 16.88
CA GLN A 216 1.89 -4.92 15.81
C GLN A 216 0.45 -4.52 16.15
N GLU A 217 -0.04 -4.96 17.31
CA GLU A 217 -1.40 -4.69 17.77
C GLU A 217 -1.67 -3.18 17.85
N PHE A 218 -0.73 -2.42 18.40
CA PHE A 218 -0.86 -0.97 18.50
C PHE A 218 -0.96 -0.31 17.11
N ILE A 219 -0.06 -0.65 16.18
CA ILE A 219 -0.06 -0.05 14.84
C ILE A 219 -1.38 -0.36 14.12
N VAL A 220 -1.81 -1.62 14.13
CA VAL A 220 -3.05 -2.04 13.45
C VAL A 220 -4.30 -1.46 14.12
N SER A 221 -4.25 -1.13 15.42
CA SER A 221 -5.36 -0.50 16.14
C SER A 221 -5.59 0.97 15.77
N LEU A 222 -4.61 1.64 15.15
CA LEU A 222 -4.74 3.07 14.79
C LEU A 222 -5.78 3.30 13.69
N ASP A 223 -5.86 2.37 12.72
CA ASP A 223 -6.83 2.45 11.63
C ASP A 223 -7.06 1.07 11.00
N SER A 224 -8.32 0.76 10.73
CA SER A 224 -8.72 -0.48 10.05
C SER A 224 -8.23 -0.58 8.60
N ALA A 225 -7.81 0.54 7.99
CA ALA A 225 -7.22 0.58 6.64
C ALA A 225 -5.74 0.22 6.63
N ILE A 226 -5.07 0.15 7.80
CA ILE A 226 -3.67 -0.23 7.88
C ILE A 226 -3.52 -1.72 7.50
N GLN A 227 -2.65 -1.96 6.54
CA GLN A 227 -2.26 -3.29 6.11
C GLN A 227 -0.90 -3.66 6.64
N GLU A 228 -0.81 -4.89 7.15
CA GLU A 228 0.45 -5.55 7.42
C GLU A 228 0.94 -6.25 6.15
N ALA A 229 2.16 -5.95 5.73
CA ALA A 229 2.81 -6.51 4.54
C ALA A 229 4.21 -7.03 4.91
N PRO A 230 4.34 -8.29 5.38
CA PRO A 230 5.63 -8.89 5.68
C PRO A 230 6.48 -9.02 4.40
N LYS A 231 7.73 -8.60 4.49
CA LYS A 231 8.76 -8.71 3.45
C LYS A 231 9.89 -9.63 3.96
N LYS A 232 10.90 -9.90 3.14
CA LYS A 232 12.01 -10.78 3.50
C LYS A 232 12.72 -10.39 4.80
N ASN A 233 12.96 -9.09 5.01
CA ASN A 233 13.80 -8.60 6.11
C ASN A 233 13.06 -7.69 7.10
N TYR A 234 11.83 -7.29 6.80
CA TYR A 234 11.03 -6.38 7.62
C TYR A 234 9.53 -6.59 7.38
N ILE A 235 8.71 -5.97 8.19
CA ILE A 235 7.25 -5.96 8.05
C ILE A 235 6.84 -4.50 7.82
N ALA A 236 6.20 -4.24 6.68
CA ALA A 236 5.66 -2.91 6.38
C ALA A 236 4.22 -2.80 6.90
N TYR A 237 3.89 -1.68 7.53
CA TYR A 237 2.54 -1.27 7.89
C TYR A 237 2.18 -0.05 7.06
N LYS A 238 1.17 -0.19 6.19
CA LYS A 238 0.88 0.80 5.14
C LYS A 238 -0.62 1.04 4.94
N ILE A 239 -0.97 2.21 4.41
CA ILE A 239 -2.28 2.53 3.82
C ILE A 239 -2.07 2.82 2.33
N SER A 240 -1.77 4.07 1.95
CA SER A 240 -1.34 4.44 0.60
C SER A 240 0.15 4.22 0.41
N GLN A 241 0.91 4.35 1.47
CA GLN A 241 2.36 4.24 1.57
C GLN A 241 2.75 3.68 2.94
N ASN A 242 4.02 3.27 3.11
CA ASN A 242 4.50 2.74 4.38
C ASN A 242 4.47 3.84 5.47
N ILE A 243 3.90 3.50 6.61
CA ILE A 243 3.86 4.33 7.81
C ILE A 243 5.02 3.96 8.72
N VAL A 244 5.14 2.64 8.94
CA VAL A 244 6.13 2.01 9.80
C VAL A 244 6.69 0.79 9.09
N CYS A 245 8.01 0.64 9.07
CA CYS A 245 8.68 -0.61 8.74
C CYS A 245 9.29 -1.19 10.01
N MET A 246 8.90 -2.40 10.38
CA MET A 246 9.36 -3.08 11.58
C MET A 246 10.37 -4.17 11.22
N GLU A 247 11.58 -4.10 11.77
CA GLU A 247 12.61 -5.13 11.68
C GLU A 247 12.79 -5.80 13.04
N ILE A 248 12.62 -7.11 13.13
CA ILE A 248 12.76 -7.87 14.38
C ILE A 248 14.17 -8.49 14.43
N GLN A 249 15.09 -7.83 15.10
CA GLN A 249 16.46 -8.32 15.34
C GLN A 249 16.50 -9.31 16.51
N ASN A 250 17.69 -9.81 16.87
CA ASN A 250 17.84 -10.81 17.95
C ASN A 250 17.64 -10.24 19.36
N GLN A 251 17.86 -8.95 19.54
CA GLN A 251 17.84 -8.30 20.88
C GLN A 251 16.96 -7.06 20.96
N ARG A 252 16.29 -6.69 19.85
CA ARG A 252 15.46 -5.49 19.76
C ARG A 252 14.55 -5.53 18.56
N VAL A 253 13.49 -4.78 18.62
CA VAL A 253 12.66 -4.40 17.48
C VAL A 253 13.10 -3.01 17.02
N LEU A 254 13.36 -2.84 15.73
CA LEU A 254 13.60 -1.54 15.12
C LEU A 254 12.35 -1.10 14.38
N LEU A 255 11.96 0.14 14.58
CA LEU A 255 10.91 0.79 13.81
C LEU A 255 11.54 1.89 12.97
N PHE A 256 11.34 1.83 11.67
CA PHE A 256 11.65 2.91 10.74
C PHE A 256 10.34 3.64 10.42
N LEU A 257 10.25 4.87 10.89
CA LEU A 257 9.04 5.69 10.80
C LEU A 257 9.19 6.70 9.66
N LYS A 258 8.11 6.93 8.91
CA LYS A 258 8.10 7.91 7.83
C LYS A 258 7.99 9.34 8.37
N LEU A 259 9.01 9.75 9.06
CA LEU A 259 9.18 11.08 9.66
C LEU A 259 10.51 11.68 9.22
N ASP A 260 10.53 12.99 9.01
CA ASP A 260 11.80 13.73 8.85
C ASP A 260 12.43 13.91 10.23
N PRO A 261 13.62 13.34 10.51
CA PRO A 261 14.27 13.48 11.82
C PRO A 261 14.54 14.94 12.22
N LYS A 262 14.69 15.84 11.24
CA LYS A 262 14.94 17.27 11.47
C LYS A 262 13.72 18.02 12.00
N GLU A 263 12.52 17.49 11.78
CA GLU A 263 11.26 18.05 12.28
C GLU A 263 10.94 17.58 13.71
N ILE A 264 11.68 16.58 14.23
CA ILE A 264 11.44 16.01 15.56
C ILE A 264 12.13 16.86 16.63
N THR A 265 11.33 17.52 17.44
CA THR A 265 11.83 18.26 18.61
C THR A 265 12.03 17.27 19.77
N ASN A 266 13.23 17.25 20.36
CA ASN A 266 13.61 16.36 21.47
C ASN A 266 13.38 14.85 21.15
N PRO A 267 14.11 14.29 20.16
CA PRO A 267 14.01 12.88 19.84
C PRO A 267 14.44 12.02 21.06
N PRO A 268 13.82 10.86 21.28
CA PRO A 268 14.18 9.98 22.39
C PRO A 268 15.58 9.39 22.22
N ASP A 269 16.26 9.08 23.31
CA ASP A 269 17.65 8.56 23.33
C ASP A 269 17.82 7.26 22.55
N ASN A 270 16.74 6.47 22.39
CA ASN A 270 16.72 5.22 21.63
C ASN A 270 16.38 5.43 20.15
N SER A 271 16.44 6.66 19.63
CA SER A 271 16.19 6.99 18.23
C SER A 271 17.46 7.35 17.47
N ARG A 272 17.38 7.28 16.14
CA ARG A 272 18.48 7.68 15.23
C ARG A 272 17.93 8.29 13.94
N ASP A 273 18.69 9.24 13.39
CA ASP A 273 18.51 9.72 12.02
C ASP A 273 19.13 8.72 11.02
N MET A 274 18.33 8.26 10.09
CA MET A 274 18.68 7.27 9.07
C MET A 274 18.66 7.82 7.64
N THR A 275 18.45 9.13 7.45
CA THR A 275 18.30 9.81 6.15
C THR A 275 19.38 9.39 5.13
N ASP A 276 20.63 9.26 5.57
CA ASP A 276 21.77 8.92 4.68
C ASP A 276 22.33 7.52 4.97
N LYS A 277 21.57 6.64 5.63
CA LYS A 277 22.01 5.31 6.04
C LYS A 277 21.15 4.23 5.40
N GLY A 278 21.80 3.21 4.87
CA GLY A 278 21.11 2.03 4.34
C GLY A 278 20.43 1.23 5.47
N HIS A 279 19.17 0.86 5.25
CA HIS A 279 18.39 -0.02 6.12
C HIS A 279 17.34 -0.76 5.28
N TYR A 280 16.68 -1.75 5.86
CA TYR A 280 15.56 -2.42 5.22
C TYR A 280 14.27 -1.62 5.43
N GLY A 281 13.42 -1.58 4.39
CA GLY A 281 12.19 -0.80 4.42
C GLY A 281 12.42 0.70 4.22
N THR A 282 11.42 1.49 4.53
CA THR A 282 11.40 2.95 4.35
C THR A 282 11.11 3.67 5.65
N GLY A 283 11.60 4.91 5.75
CA GLY A 283 11.44 5.78 6.91
C GLY A 283 12.79 6.20 7.48
N ASP A 284 12.97 7.52 7.64
CA ASP A 284 14.25 8.11 8.00
C ASP A 284 14.45 8.26 9.52
N PHE A 285 13.40 8.02 10.32
CA PHE A 285 13.46 8.09 11.78
C PHE A 285 13.37 6.70 12.39
N GLU A 286 14.52 6.19 12.89
CA GLU A 286 14.60 4.89 13.57
C GLU A 286 14.32 5.04 15.06
N ILE A 287 13.53 4.12 15.62
CA ILE A 287 13.40 3.91 17.07
C ILE A 287 13.73 2.46 17.40
N SER A 288 14.61 2.24 18.37
CA SER A 288 15.04 0.93 18.86
C SER A 288 14.29 0.55 20.14
N ILE A 289 13.53 -0.55 20.11
CA ILE A 289 12.70 -1.03 21.22
C ILE A 289 13.32 -2.31 21.80
N ARG A 290 13.73 -2.30 23.05
CA ARG A 290 14.31 -3.43 23.78
C ARG A 290 13.43 -3.94 24.92
N ASN A 291 12.46 -3.12 25.35
CA ASN A 291 11.57 -3.38 26.47
C ASN A 291 10.26 -2.60 26.28
N ILE A 292 9.28 -2.87 27.14
CA ILE A 292 7.96 -2.19 27.09
C ILE A 292 8.06 -0.68 27.32
N SER A 293 9.02 -0.21 28.13
CA SER A 293 9.22 1.23 28.35
C SER A 293 9.64 1.93 27.05
N ASP A 294 10.56 1.32 26.27
CA ASP A 294 10.96 1.83 24.97
C ASP A 294 9.76 1.86 23.99
N PHE A 295 8.89 0.86 24.08
CA PHE A 295 7.66 0.82 23.28
C PHE A 295 6.70 1.95 23.65
N GLU A 296 6.44 2.18 24.92
CA GLU A 296 5.58 3.30 25.35
C GLU A 296 6.12 4.66 24.85
N ILE A 297 7.44 4.85 24.87
CA ILE A 297 8.09 6.06 24.32
C ILE A 297 7.88 6.14 22.80
N SER A 298 7.80 5.02 22.08
CA SER A 298 7.66 5.02 20.62
C SER A 298 6.26 5.37 20.11
N LYS A 299 5.21 5.12 20.91
CA LYS A 299 3.80 5.29 20.49
C LYS A 299 3.47 6.67 19.90
N PRO A 300 3.84 7.80 20.52
CA PRO A 300 3.55 9.12 19.96
C PRO A 300 4.17 9.35 18.58
N TYR A 301 5.35 8.76 18.31
CA TYR A 301 6.02 8.88 17.02
C TYR A 301 5.39 8.00 15.96
N ILE A 302 4.89 6.81 16.33
CA ILE A 302 4.10 5.96 15.44
C ILE A 302 2.81 6.68 15.02
N GLU A 303 2.10 7.30 15.98
CA GLU A 303 0.91 8.11 15.69
C GLU A 303 1.24 9.33 14.81
N MET A 304 2.40 9.97 15.04
CA MET A 304 2.85 11.11 14.24
C MET A 304 3.10 10.67 12.79
N ALA A 305 3.76 9.53 12.57
CA ALA A 305 3.98 8.98 11.25
C ALA A 305 2.67 8.63 10.55
N TYR A 306 1.71 8.05 11.28
CA TYR A 306 0.37 7.77 10.78
C TYR A 306 -0.34 9.05 10.32
N ARG A 307 -0.37 10.10 11.13
CA ARG A 307 -1.03 11.37 10.78
C ARG A 307 -0.35 12.09 9.61
N LYS A 308 0.96 11.92 9.44
CA LYS A 308 1.73 12.59 8.37
C LYS A 308 1.38 12.09 6.96
N ILE A 309 0.89 10.86 6.83
CA ILE A 309 0.44 10.34 5.53
C ILE A 309 -0.97 10.79 5.13
N GLY A 310 -1.64 11.60 5.94
CA GLY A 310 -2.97 12.13 5.68
C GLY A 310 -4.12 11.16 6.04
N ALA A 311 -3.86 10.22 6.94
CA ALA A 311 -4.85 9.27 7.43
C ALA A 311 -5.54 9.80 8.70
#